data_dc40e84e3517f36c25708674444572da
#
_entry.id   dc40e84e3517f36c25708674444572da
#
_cell.length_a   1.000
_cell.length_b   1.000
_cell.length_c   1.000
_cell.angle_alpha   90.00
_cell.angle_beta   90.00
_cell.angle_gamma   90.00
#
_symmetry.space_group_name_H-M   'P 1'
#
loop_
_entity.id
_entity.type
_entity.pdbx_description
1 polymer ?
#
loop_
_entity_poly.entity_id
_entity_poly.type
_entity_poly.pdbx_seq_one_letter_code
_entity_poly.pdbx_strand_id
1 'polypeptide(L)'
;LLSIDLTQLSRVPARTGTSCMKPSDIAELLLLSALWGGSFLFMRIAAPVLGTVWLIELRVLIAGIALLPLLLRLRSRSVIRAPLQPLFLVGVLNSALPFLLLAFASVSLPAGYTSILNATTPLFGMVIAAVWYQEKLTPERLLGLGLGFVGVVILIGWQTLSMATTVIASIVAGLLAAVAYAVAALYAKRQLSGVSPLVTTTVSQLSAAVALFPLLPFTVPSVMPSAQVVLVVLALAILSTAFAYILYFRLIQNVGSTKA
;
A
#
# COMPACT_ATOMS: atom_id res chain seq x y z
N LEU A 1 -17.26 -21.35 -6.91
CA LEU A 1 -16.13 -21.35 -7.86
C LEU A 1 -16.07 -19.99 -8.52
N LEU A 2 -15.15 -19.14 -8.10
CA LEU A 2 -14.91 -17.78 -8.61
C LEU A 2 -14.29 -17.90 -10.01
N SER A 3 -15.09 -17.81 -11.06
CA SER A 3 -14.57 -17.57 -12.41
C SER A 3 -14.13 -16.11 -12.48
N ILE A 4 -12.83 -15.88 -12.32
CA ILE A 4 -12.23 -14.56 -12.51
C ILE A 4 -12.16 -14.30 -14.01
N ASP A 5 -13.02 -13.42 -14.52
CA ASP A 5 -12.91 -12.93 -15.89
C ASP A 5 -11.74 -11.95 -15.97
N LEU A 6 -10.58 -12.49 -16.35
CA LEU A 6 -9.31 -11.76 -16.41
C LEU A 6 -9.32 -10.64 -17.46
N THR A 7 -10.24 -10.65 -18.41
CA THR A 7 -10.36 -9.61 -19.47
C THR A 7 -10.85 -8.28 -18.90
N GLN A 8 -11.52 -8.31 -17.77
CA GLN A 8 -11.99 -7.10 -17.07
C GLN A 8 -10.84 -6.28 -16.45
N LEU A 9 -9.75 -6.93 -16.04
CA LEU A 9 -8.61 -6.26 -15.38
C LEU A 9 -7.81 -5.30 -16.29
N SER A 10 -8.05 -5.34 -17.61
CA SER A 10 -7.36 -4.48 -18.58
C SER A 10 -8.13 -3.21 -18.96
N ARG A 11 -9.38 -3.03 -18.54
CA ARG A 11 -10.21 -1.89 -18.93
C ARG A 11 -10.11 -0.77 -17.89
N VAL A 12 -9.81 0.44 -18.37
CA VAL A 12 -9.94 1.66 -17.57
C VAL A 12 -11.44 1.92 -17.35
N PRO A 13 -11.93 2.03 -16.12
CA PRO A 13 -13.36 2.21 -15.88
C PRO A 13 -13.82 3.61 -16.26
N ALA A 14 -14.63 3.72 -17.30
CA ALA A 14 -15.47 4.88 -17.58
C ALA A 14 -16.88 4.58 -17.04
N ARG A 15 -17.11 4.68 -15.74
CA ARG A 15 -18.47 4.70 -15.19
C ARG A 15 -18.55 5.60 -13.95
N THR A 16 -19.02 6.81 -14.18
CA THR A 16 -19.67 7.67 -13.17
C THR A 16 -21.13 7.20 -13.00
N GLY A 17 -21.33 6.06 -12.38
CA GLY A 17 -22.65 5.54 -12.06
C GLY A 17 -22.75 5.30 -10.56
N THR A 18 -23.77 5.85 -9.91
CA THR A 18 -24.19 5.55 -8.53
C THR A 18 -24.77 4.14 -8.42
N SER A 19 -23.98 3.11 -8.79
CA SER A 19 -24.40 1.72 -8.58
C SER A 19 -24.35 1.42 -7.07
N CYS A 20 -25.46 0.91 -6.54
CA CYS A 20 -25.51 0.40 -5.18
C CYS A 20 -24.51 -0.77 -5.06
N MET A 21 -23.74 -0.84 -3.95
CA MET A 21 -22.82 -1.94 -3.70
C MET A 21 -23.62 -3.24 -3.54
N LYS A 22 -23.20 -4.28 -4.26
CA LYS A 22 -23.77 -5.61 -4.09
C LYS A 22 -23.20 -6.27 -2.83
N PRO A 23 -23.89 -7.25 -2.22
CA PRO A 23 -23.34 -7.99 -1.07
C PRO A 23 -21.97 -8.62 -1.36
N SER A 24 -21.71 -9.04 -2.60
CA SER A 24 -20.40 -9.54 -3.03
C SER A 24 -19.30 -8.48 -2.95
N ASP A 25 -19.60 -7.22 -3.30
CA ASP A 25 -18.64 -6.11 -3.27
C ASP A 25 -18.30 -5.74 -1.81
N ILE A 26 -19.30 -5.83 -0.92
CA ILE A 26 -19.10 -5.63 0.53
C ILE A 26 -18.20 -6.74 1.10
N ALA A 27 -18.45 -7.99 0.74
CA ALA A 27 -17.61 -9.11 1.17
C ALA A 27 -16.16 -8.97 0.67
N GLU A 28 -15.96 -8.55 -0.59
CA GLU A 28 -14.64 -8.27 -1.13
C GLU A 28 -13.94 -7.11 -0.41
N LEU A 29 -14.67 -6.04 -0.07
CA LEU A 29 -14.14 -4.92 0.69
C LEU A 29 -13.71 -5.34 2.11
N LEU A 30 -14.51 -6.13 2.80
CA LEU A 30 -14.20 -6.65 4.13
C LEU A 30 -12.98 -7.58 4.08
N LEU A 31 -12.90 -8.47 3.08
CA LEU A 31 -11.75 -9.32 2.88
C LEU A 31 -10.47 -8.52 2.59
N LEU A 32 -10.56 -7.53 1.71
CA LEU A 32 -9.44 -6.63 1.40
C LEU A 32 -8.97 -5.88 2.65
N SER A 33 -9.90 -5.37 3.45
CA SER A 33 -9.59 -4.68 4.71
C SER A 33 -8.90 -5.61 5.72
N ALA A 34 -9.34 -6.87 5.81
CA ALA A 34 -8.72 -7.88 6.66
C ALA A 34 -7.30 -8.24 6.18
N LEU A 35 -7.10 -8.38 4.87
CA LEU A 35 -5.78 -8.70 4.29
C LEU A 35 -4.78 -7.55 4.49
N TRP A 36 -5.21 -6.31 4.27
CA TRP A 36 -4.35 -5.15 4.48
C TRP A 36 -4.12 -4.85 5.97
N GLY A 37 -5.16 -4.98 6.80
CA GLY A 37 -5.02 -4.88 8.26
C GLY A 37 -4.07 -5.94 8.83
N GLY A 38 -4.20 -7.18 8.37
CA GLY A 38 -3.32 -8.30 8.75
C GLY A 38 -1.86 -8.10 8.33
N SER A 39 -1.59 -7.28 7.29
CA SER A 39 -0.22 -7.00 6.86
C SER A 39 0.64 -6.35 7.95
N PHE A 40 0.04 -5.52 8.81
CA PHE A 40 0.75 -4.90 9.93
C PHE A 40 1.15 -5.93 11.00
N LEU A 41 0.31 -6.93 11.23
CA LEU A 41 0.64 -8.05 12.12
C LEU A 41 1.80 -8.89 11.54
N PHE A 42 1.76 -9.19 10.25
CA PHE A 42 2.82 -9.93 9.58
C PHE A 42 4.14 -9.17 9.63
N MET A 43 4.13 -7.85 9.39
CA MET A 43 5.33 -7.02 9.54
C MET A 43 5.83 -7.01 10.98
N ARG A 44 4.95 -6.93 11.98
CA ARG A 44 5.32 -6.98 13.40
C ARG A 44 6.03 -8.28 13.79
N ILE A 45 5.64 -9.40 13.18
CA ILE A 45 6.27 -10.72 13.44
C ILE A 45 7.59 -10.85 12.70
N ALA A 46 7.67 -10.45 11.44
CA ALA A 46 8.81 -10.77 10.58
C ALA A 46 9.92 -9.71 10.60
N ALA A 47 9.59 -8.41 10.82
CA ALA A 47 10.58 -7.33 10.78
C ALA A 47 11.69 -7.45 11.85
N PRO A 48 11.42 -7.87 13.10
CA PRO A 48 12.48 -8.04 14.09
C PRO A 48 13.49 -9.14 13.74
N VAL A 49 13.09 -10.14 12.95
CA VAL A 49 13.92 -11.29 12.58
C VAL A 49 14.70 -11.04 11.30
N LEU A 50 14.03 -10.56 10.26
CA LEU A 50 14.61 -10.36 8.93
C LEU A 50 15.24 -8.97 8.74
N GLY A 51 14.92 -8.03 9.63
CA GLY A 51 15.17 -6.63 9.33
C GLY A 51 14.17 -6.07 8.30
N THR A 52 14.05 -4.76 8.28
CA THR A 52 13.04 -4.07 7.45
C THR A 52 13.31 -4.21 5.96
N VAL A 53 14.58 -4.12 5.54
CA VAL A 53 14.96 -4.15 4.12
C VAL A 53 14.70 -5.51 3.51
N TRP A 54 15.19 -6.58 4.11
CA TRP A 54 14.97 -7.95 3.62
C TRP A 54 13.51 -8.34 3.62
N LEU A 55 12.77 -7.97 4.66
CA LEU A 55 11.34 -8.23 4.73
C LEU A 55 10.60 -7.59 3.54
N ILE A 56 10.87 -6.31 3.28
CA ILE A 56 10.17 -5.58 2.24
C ILE A 56 10.65 -5.99 0.86
N GLU A 57 11.94 -6.26 0.68
CA GLU A 57 12.46 -6.81 -0.58
C GLU A 57 11.73 -8.11 -0.95
N LEU A 58 11.69 -9.09 -0.03
CA LEU A 58 10.98 -10.35 -0.26
C LEU A 58 9.50 -10.12 -0.55
N ARG A 59 8.85 -9.23 0.20
CA ARG A 59 7.45 -8.89 -0.01
C ARG A 59 7.18 -8.39 -1.42
N VAL A 60 7.94 -7.38 -1.88
CA VAL A 60 7.67 -6.74 -3.17
C VAL A 60 8.12 -7.61 -4.35
N LEU A 61 9.24 -8.32 -4.20
CA LEU A 61 9.76 -9.22 -5.22
C LEU A 61 8.81 -10.40 -5.46
N ILE A 62 8.40 -11.10 -4.40
CA ILE A 62 7.48 -12.24 -4.51
C ILE A 62 6.13 -11.80 -5.05
N ALA A 63 5.59 -10.66 -4.58
CA ALA A 63 4.33 -10.13 -5.08
C ALA A 63 4.43 -9.72 -6.56
N GLY A 64 5.50 -9.05 -6.96
CA GLY A 64 5.76 -8.66 -8.35
C GLY A 64 5.87 -9.87 -9.28
N ILE A 65 6.62 -10.91 -8.88
CA ILE A 65 6.73 -12.18 -9.62
C ILE A 65 5.39 -12.90 -9.71
N ALA A 66 4.60 -12.93 -8.62
CA ALA A 66 3.28 -13.56 -8.60
C ALA A 66 2.27 -12.87 -9.52
N LEU A 67 2.37 -11.56 -9.69
CA LEU A 67 1.51 -10.78 -10.59
C LEU A 67 1.98 -10.81 -12.05
N LEU A 68 3.25 -11.12 -12.32
CA LEU A 68 3.85 -11.09 -13.64
C LEU A 68 3.15 -12.04 -14.65
N PRO A 69 2.80 -13.30 -14.34
CA PRO A 69 2.10 -14.18 -15.26
C PRO A 69 0.74 -13.61 -15.69
N LEU A 70 0.03 -12.95 -14.76
CA LEU A 70 -1.25 -12.31 -15.04
C LEU A 70 -1.05 -11.13 -16.01
N LEU A 71 -0.02 -10.32 -15.79
CA LEU A 71 0.35 -9.22 -16.68
C LEU A 71 0.70 -9.70 -18.08
N LEU A 72 1.50 -10.76 -18.20
CA LEU A 72 1.94 -11.34 -19.48
C LEU A 72 0.78 -11.95 -20.27
N ARG A 73 -0.20 -12.60 -19.60
CA ARG A 73 -1.39 -13.17 -20.24
C ARG A 73 -2.28 -12.12 -20.86
N LEU A 74 -2.36 -10.94 -20.28
CA LEU A 74 -3.25 -9.89 -20.77
C LEU A 74 -2.77 -9.20 -22.05
N ARG A 75 -1.54 -9.47 -22.54
CA ARG A 75 -0.94 -8.91 -23.77
C ARG A 75 -1.32 -7.43 -24.01
N SER A 76 -1.44 -6.66 -22.95
CA SER A 76 -1.95 -5.30 -23.04
C SER A 76 -0.94 -4.41 -23.78
N ARG A 77 -1.38 -3.76 -24.86
CA ARG A 77 -0.59 -2.72 -25.55
C ARG A 77 -0.15 -1.59 -24.58
N SER A 78 -0.85 -1.43 -23.47
CA SER A 78 -0.50 -0.47 -22.40
C SER A 78 0.81 -0.82 -21.69
N VAL A 79 1.26 -2.09 -21.70
CA VAL A 79 2.57 -2.49 -21.14
C VAL A 79 3.72 -1.91 -21.95
N ILE A 80 3.61 -1.96 -23.28
CA ILE A 80 4.69 -1.55 -24.20
C ILE A 80 4.88 -0.03 -24.24
N ARG A 81 3.82 0.72 -23.95
CA ARG A 81 3.80 2.20 -23.98
C ARG A 81 3.83 2.83 -22.59
N ALA A 82 3.91 2.03 -21.55
CA ALA A 82 3.90 2.55 -20.19
C ALA A 82 5.20 3.34 -19.88
N PRO A 83 5.10 4.55 -19.33
CA PRO A 83 6.26 5.38 -19.05
C PRO A 83 7.04 4.78 -17.86
N LEU A 84 8.24 4.22 -18.13
CA LEU A 84 9.03 3.49 -17.14
C LEU A 84 9.47 4.36 -15.96
N GLN A 85 9.91 5.60 -16.22
CA GLN A 85 10.35 6.51 -15.17
C GLN A 85 9.24 6.86 -14.16
N PRO A 86 8.03 7.28 -14.57
CA PRO A 86 6.92 7.46 -13.64
C PRO A 86 6.53 6.18 -12.89
N LEU A 87 6.56 5.03 -13.54
CA LEU A 87 6.28 3.75 -12.90
C LEU A 87 7.32 3.40 -11.83
N PHE A 88 8.61 3.63 -12.11
CA PHE A 88 9.68 3.44 -11.15
C PHE A 88 9.51 4.37 -9.93
N LEU A 89 9.24 5.65 -10.16
CA LEU A 89 9.00 6.61 -9.08
C LEU A 89 7.79 6.22 -8.22
N VAL A 90 6.70 5.77 -8.86
CA VAL A 90 5.55 5.24 -8.11
C VAL A 90 5.96 3.98 -7.33
N GLY A 91 6.77 3.10 -7.89
CA GLY A 91 7.30 1.94 -7.18
C GLY A 91 8.05 2.31 -5.90
N VAL A 92 8.92 3.31 -5.99
CA VAL A 92 9.65 3.82 -4.82
C VAL A 92 8.71 4.49 -3.81
N LEU A 93 7.86 5.41 -4.26
CA LEU A 93 7.00 6.23 -3.39
C LEU A 93 5.78 5.50 -2.84
N ASN A 94 5.29 4.47 -3.51
CA ASN A 94 4.09 3.72 -3.12
C ASN A 94 4.39 2.34 -2.52
N SER A 95 5.60 1.81 -2.71
CA SER A 95 5.92 0.46 -2.25
C SER A 95 7.24 0.41 -1.48
N ALA A 96 8.38 0.80 -2.04
CA ALA A 96 9.66 0.68 -1.36
C ALA A 96 9.71 1.51 -0.07
N LEU A 97 9.59 2.84 -0.20
CA LEU A 97 9.72 3.76 0.91
C LEU A 97 8.66 3.58 1.99
N PRO A 98 7.33 3.61 1.69
CA PRO A 98 6.33 3.50 2.74
C PRO A 98 6.33 2.12 3.41
N PHE A 99 6.57 1.03 2.67
CA PHE A 99 6.65 -0.28 3.29
C PHE A 99 7.86 -0.41 4.23
N LEU A 100 9.04 0.14 3.86
CA LEU A 100 10.19 0.19 4.76
C LEU A 100 9.88 0.97 6.04
N LEU A 101 9.27 2.14 5.91
CA LEU A 101 8.90 2.98 7.04
C LEU A 101 7.87 2.31 7.95
N LEU A 102 6.86 1.64 7.37
CA LEU A 102 5.86 0.88 8.13
C LEU A 102 6.47 -0.37 8.79
N ALA A 103 7.37 -1.07 8.09
CA ALA A 103 8.08 -2.22 8.67
C ALA A 103 8.97 -1.76 9.84
N PHE A 104 9.67 -0.64 9.70
CA PHE A 104 10.45 -0.03 10.79
C PHE A 104 9.53 0.36 11.97
N ALA A 105 8.42 1.03 11.72
CA ALA A 105 7.45 1.38 12.75
C ALA A 105 6.92 0.13 13.47
N SER A 106 6.67 -0.95 12.73
CA SER A 106 6.15 -2.22 13.27
C SER A 106 7.14 -2.95 14.20
N VAL A 107 8.42 -2.59 14.21
CA VAL A 107 9.40 -3.15 15.18
C VAL A 107 9.09 -2.68 16.60
N SER A 108 8.74 -1.42 16.79
CA SER A 108 8.53 -0.82 18.11
C SER A 108 7.06 -0.60 18.45
N LEU A 109 6.19 -0.38 17.45
CA LEU A 109 4.78 -0.12 17.67
C LEU A 109 3.93 -1.38 17.53
N PRO A 110 2.85 -1.51 18.30
CA PRO A 110 1.80 -2.51 18.04
C PRO A 110 1.21 -2.35 16.63
N ALA A 111 0.78 -3.46 16.01
CA ALA A 111 0.24 -3.46 14.66
C ALA A 111 -0.94 -2.50 14.47
N GLY A 112 -1.82 -2.39 15.45
CA GLY A 112 -2.93 -1.43 15.44
C GLY A 112 -2.48 0.02 15.34
N TYR A 113 -1.40 0.42 16.04
CA TYR A 113 -0.86 1.78 15.94
C TYR A 113 -0.27 2.06 14.56
N THR A 114 0.51 1.13 14.01
CA THR A 114 1.06 1.29 12.66
C THR A 114 -0.05 1.41 11.62
N SER A 115 -1.13 0.66 11.79
CA SER A 115 -2.33 0.75 10.94
C SER A 115 -3.03 2.11 11.04
N ILE A 116 -3.17 2.65 12.26
CA ILE A 116 -3.77 3.98 12.48
C ILE A 116 -2.92 5.08 11.85
N LEU A 117 -1.61 5.04 12.01
CA LEU A 117 -0.70 5.99 11.37
C LEU A 117 -0.83 5.92 9.84
N ASN A 118 -0.91 4.73 9.27
CA ASN A 118 -1.15 4.56 7.84
C ASN A 118 -2.52 5.10 7.39
N ALA A 119 -3.54 5.01 8.22
CA ALA A 119 -4.88 5.54 7.94
C ALA A 119 -4.93 7.08 7.87
N THR A 120 -3.85 7.78 8.26
CA THR A 120 -3.73 9.24 8.05
C THR A 120 -3.43 9.63 6.59
N THR A 121 -3.14 8.67 5.71
CA THR A 121 -2.83 8.93 4.29
C THR A 121 -3.84 9.85 3.59
N PRO A 122 -5.17 9.69 3.72
CA PRO A 122 -6.12 10.61 3.10
C PRO A 122 -6.03 12.04 3.64
N LEU A 123 -5.66 12.22 4.92
CA LEU A 123 -5.48 13.54 5.53
C LEU A 123 -4.32 14.27 4.87
N PHE A 124 -3.17 13.61 4.73
CA PHE A 124 -2.03 14.17 4.00
C PHE A 124 -2.35 14.38 2.53
N GLY A 125 -3.10 13.47 1.90
CA GLY A 125 -3.56 13.62 0.53
C GLY A 125 -4.36 14.90 0.30
N MET A 126 -5.27 15.24 1.19
CA MET A 126 -6.04 16.50 1.13
C MET A 126 -5.14 17.74 1.29
N VAL A 127 -4.22 17.71 2.25
CA VAL A 127 -3.28 18.82 2.48
C VAL A 127 -2.39 19.05 1.25
N ILE A 128 -1.79 17.98 0.72
CA ILE A 128 -0.91 18.05 -0.44
C ILE A 128 -1.68 18.49 -1.68
N ALA A 129 -2.92 18.02 -1.88
CA ALA A 129 -3.77 18.45 -2.98
C ALA A 129 -4.10 19.95 -2.88
N ALA A 130 -4.38 20.46 -1.69
CA ALA A 130 -4.63 21.89 -1.49
C ALA A 130 -3.39 22.74 -1.77
N VAL A 131 -2.19 22.32 -1.29
CA VAL A 131 -0.95 23.09 -1.43
C VAL A 131 -0.38 23.01 -2.85
N TRP A 132 -0.26 21.80 -3.44
CA TRP A 132 0.40 21.62 -4.73
C TRP A 132 -0.53 21.81 -5.92
N TYR A 133 -1.83 21.49 -5.75
CA TYR A 133 -2.81 21.59 -6.83
C TYR A 133 -3.79 22.72 -6.65
N GLN A 134 -3.65 23.49 -5.56
CA GLN A 134 -4.52 24.60 -5.22
C GLN A 134 -6.02 24.20 -5.24
N GLU A 135 -6.31 22.95 -4.91
CA GLU A 135 -7.67 22.48 -4.72
C GLU A 135 -8.28 23.20 -3.52
N LYS A 136 -9.45 23.84 -3.74
CA LYS A 136 -10.16 24.50 -2.64
C LYS A 136 -10.67 23.47 -1.64
N LEU A 137 -10.27 23.63 -0.40
CA LEU A 137 -10.82 22.84 0.70
C LEU A 137 -12.19 23.41 1.07
N THR A 138 -13.23 22.58 0.95
CA THR A 138 -14.56 22.96 1.46
C THR A 138 -14.56 22.91 2.99
N PRO A 139 -15.48 23.67 3.67
CA PRO A 139 -15.59 23.64 5.13
C PRO A 139 -15.77 22.23 5.68
N GLU A 140 -16.53 21.38 4.99
CA GLU A 140 -16.76 19.97 5.39
C GLU A 140 -15.45 19.16 5.34
N ARG A 141 -14.60 19.39 4.32
CA ARG A 141 -13.29 18.75 4.20
C ARG A 141 -12.33 19.22 5.30
N LEU A 142 -12.35 20.52 5.65
CA LEU A 142 -11.57 21.07 6.75
C LEU A 142 -12.00 20.49 8.11
N LEU A 143 -13.29 20.38 8.33
CA LEU A 143 -13.84 19.77 9.55
C LEU A 143 -13.43 18.29 9.65
N GLY A 144 -13.57 17.53 8.56
CA GLY A 144 -13.13 16.14 8.48
C GLY A 144 -11.63 15.97 8.72
N LEU A 145 -10.80 16.86 8.17
CA LEU A 145 -9.36 16.90 8.40
C LEU A 145 -9.03 17.12 9.88
N GLY A 146 -9.66 18.13 10.51
CA GLY A 146 -9.46 18.44 11.92
C GLY A 146 -9.88 17.27 12.83
N LEU A 147 -11.07 16.72 12.61
CA LEU A 147 -11.55 15.54 13.36
C LEU A 147 -10.65 14.32 13.17
N GLY A 148 -10.14 14.10 11.97
CA GLY A 148 -9.20 13.02 11.68
C GLY A 148 -7.89 13.15 12.46
N PHE A 149 -7.27 14.35 12.48
CA PHE A 149 -6.07 14.58 13.28
C PHE A 149 -6.32 14.47 14.78
N VAL A 150 -7.44 15.00 15.29
CA VAL A 150 -7.82 14.84 16.70
C VAL A 150 -7.99 13.35 17.05
N GLY A 151 -8.65 12.56 16.19
CA GLY A 151 -8.77 11.12 16.37
C GLY A 151 -7.43 10.41 16.46
N VAL A 152 -6.46 10.76 15.60
CA VAL A 152 -5.10 10.20 15.66
C VAL A 152 -4.40 10.58 16.96
N VAL A 153 -4.49 11.83 17.40
CA VAL A 153 -3.89 12.30 18.66
C VAL A 153 -4.48 11.56 19.86
N ILE A 154 -5.81 11.39 19.92
CA ILE A 154 -6.48 10.64 20.98
C ILE A 154 -6.00 9.18 20.99
N LEU A 155 -5.93 8.53 19.83
CA LEU A 155 -5.51 7.13 19.73
C LEU A 155 -4.05 6.92 20.13
N ILE A 156 -3.15 7.83 19.76
CA ILE A 156 -1.76 7.79 20.19
C ILE A 156 -1.64 8.04 21.69
N GLY A 157 -2.42 8.97 22.24
CA GLY A 157 -2.39 9.32 23.67
C GLY A 157 -3.10 8.33 24.58
N TRP A 158 -3.94 7.42 24.08
CA TRP A 158 -4.75 6.50 24.89
C TRP A 158 -3.93 5.38 25.56
N GLN A 159 -2.79 5.00 24.99
CA GLN A 159 -1.89 4.04 25.63
C GLN A 159 -0.64 4.75 26.13
N THR A 160 -0.14 4.34 27.27
CA THR A 160 1.16 4.75 27.81
C THR A 160 2.30 4.17 26.96
N LEU A 161 2.46 4.72 25.75
CA LEU A 161 3.67 4.44 24.97
C LEU A 161 4.86 5.04 25.71
N SER A 162 5.89 4.24 25.89
CA SER A 162 7.15 4.77 26.44
C SER A 162 7.65 5.89 25.52
N MET A 163 8.07 7.03 26.07
CA MET A 163 8.64 8.15 25.31
C MET A 163 10.10 7.86 24.87
N ALA A 164 10.43 6.58 24.67
CA ALA A 164 11.71 6.18 24.13
C ALA A 164 11.90 6.73 22.70
N THR A 165 13.11 7.16 22.39
CA THR A 165 13.47 7.72 21.08
C THR A 165 13.07 6.80 19.92
N THR A 166 13.15 5.48 20.13
CA THR A 166 12.74 4.46 19.13
C THR A 166 11.25 4.50 18.85
N VAL A 167 10.40 4.74 19.85
CA VAL A 167 8.94 4.83 19.68
C VAL A 167 8.59 6.11 18.93
N ILE A 168 9.20 7.25 19.29
CA ILE A 168 9.00 8.51 18.58
C ILE A 168 9.44 8.38 17.12
N ALA A 169 10.62 7.81 16.85
CA ALA A 169 11.10 7.56 15.51
C ALA A 169 10.13 6.66 14.70
N SER A 170 9.53 5.66 15.34
CA SER A 170 8.56 4.77 14.73
C SER A 170 7.24 5.48 14.38
N ILE A 171 6.77 6.40 15.24
CA ILE A 171 5.60 7.23 14.94
C ILE A 171 5.87 8.15 13.74
N VAL A 172 7.03 8.83 13.76
CA VAL A 172 7.45 9.70 12.64
C VAL A 172 7.56 8.90 11.35
N ALA A 173 8.16 7.71 11.39
CA ALA A 173 8.25 6.83 10.21
C ALA A 173 6.87 6.44 9.67
N GLY A 174 5.91 6.08 10.55
CA GLY A 174 4.54 5.78 10.13
C GLY A 174 3.84 6.96 9.46
N LEU A 175 4.00 8.18 10.00
CA LEU A 175 3.45 9.39 9.39
C LEU A 175 4.13 9.72 8.05
N LEU A 176 5.46 9.57 7.94
CA LEU A 176 6.19 9.76 6.68
C LEU A 176 5.77 8.73 5.63
N ALA A 177 5.45 7.50 6.03
CA ALA A 177 4.88 6.50 5.12
C ALA A 177 3.54 6.97 4.55
N ALA A 178 2.66 7.53 5.39
CA ALA A 178 1.37 8.07 4.96
C ALA A 178 1.54 9.27 4.00
N VAL A 179 2.51 10.14 4.25
CA VAL A 179 2.87 11.23 3.31
C VAL A 179 3.36 10.67 1.98
N ALA A 180 4.25 9.66 2.00
CA ALA A 180 4.77 9.04 0.79
C ALA A 180 3.65 8.42 -0.06
N TYR A 181 2.70 7.71 0.56
CA TYR A 181 1.51 7.19 -0.12
C TYR A 181 0.65 8.31 -0.73
N ALA A 182 0.42 9.39 0.00
CA ALA A 182 -0.36 10.52 -0.49
C ALA A 182 0.30 11.17 -1.72
N VAL A 183 1.62 11.39 -1.67
CA VAL A 183 2.40 11.90 -2.81
C VAL A 183 2.33 10.93 -3.99
N ALA A 184 2.55 9.62 -3.73
CA ALA A 184 2.50 8.60 -4.77
C ALA A 184 1.14 8.54 -5.47
N ALA A 185 0.03 8.60 -4.72
CA ALA A 185 -1.31 8.58 -5.26
C ALA A 185 -1.59 9.78 -6.17
N LEU A 186 -1.21 10.98 -5.74
CA LEU A 186 -1.37 12.21 -6.52
C LEU A 186 -0.47 12.22 -7.77
N TYR A 187 0.76 11.74 -7.65
CA TYR A 187 1.69 11.60 -8.76
C TYR A 187 1.20 10.58 -9.78
N ALA A 188 0.76 9.40 -9.32
CA ALA A 188 0.23 8.35 -10.18
C ALA A 188 -1.03 8.82 -10.94
N LYS A 189 -1.95 9.53 -10.26
CA LYS A 189 -3.14 10.12 -10.89
C LYS A 189 -2.79 11.01 -12.09
N ARG A 190 -1.69 11.77 -12.01
CA ARG A 190 -1.25 12.67 -13.10
C ARG A 190 -0.46 11.97 -14.18
N GLN A 191 0.53 11.17 -13.80
CA GLN A 191 1.54 10.64 -14.73
C GLN A 191 1.16 9.29 -15.33
N LEU A 192 0.29 8.53 -14.66
CA LEU A 192 -0.12 7.20 -15.07
C LEU A 192 -1.59 7.13 -15.49
N SER A 193 -2.18 8.28 -15.81
CA SER A 193 -3.53 8.34 -16.38
C SER A 193 -3.59 7.51 -17.67
N GLY A 194 -4.51 6.53 -17.72
CA GLY A 194 -4.65 5.61 -18.86
C GLY A 194 -3.73 4.37 -18.82
N VAL A 195 -2.81 4.28 -17.85
CA VAL A 195 -2.08 3.03 -17.61
C VAL A 195 -2.96 2.05 -16.82
N SER A 196 -2.99 0.80 -17.24
CA SER A 196 -3.75 -0.23 -16.53
C SER A 196 -3.28 -0.36 -15.07
N PRO A 197 -4.21 -0.43 -14.09
CA PRO A 197 -3.86 -0.63 -12.68
C PRO A 197 -2.98 -1.85 -12.44
N LEU A 198 -3.20 -2.95 -13.16
CA LEU A 198 -2.37 -4.16 -13.06
C LEU A 198 -0.92 -3.88 -13.51
N VAL A 199 -0.74 -3.13 -14.62
CA VAL A 199 0.60 -2.70 -15.07
C VAL A 199 1.26 -1.87 -14.00
N THR A 200 0.55 -0.84 -13.52
CA THR A 200 1.06 0.07 -12.48
C THR A 200 1.52 -0.71 -11.26
N THR A 201 0.70 -1.62 -10.74
CA THR A 201 1.06 -2.37 -9.53
C THR A 201 2.20 -3.35 -9.78
N THR A 202 2.12 -4.18 -10.82
CA THR A 202 3.16 -5.19 -11.07
C THR A 202 4.52 -4.51 -11.27
N VAL A 203 4.57 -3.48 -12.11
CA VAL A 203 5.81 -2.75 -12.37
C VAL A 203 6.28 -2.00 -11.13
N SER A 204 5.38 -1.40 -10.35
CA SER A 204 5.73 -0.73 -9.10
C SER A 204 6.34 -1.68 -8.07
N GLN A 205 5.79 -2.91 -7.91
CA GLN A 205 6.39 -3.89 -6.99
C GLN A 205 7.80 -4.30 -7.45
N LEU A 206 7.98 -4.59 -8.74
CA LEU A 206 9.30 -4.94 -9.30
C LEU A 206 10.28 -3.76 -9.24
N SER A 207 9.81 -2.53 -9.47
CA SER A 207 10.63 -1.32 -9.32
C SER A 207 11.06 -1.09 -7.89
N ALA A 208 10.18 -1.37 -6.92
CA ALA A 208 10.53 -1.32 -5.51
C ALA A 208 11.61 -2.35 -5.16
N ALA A 209 11.52 -3.58 -5.68
CA ALA A 209 12.56 -4.59 -5.51
C ALA A 209 13.90 -4.13 -6.12
N VAL A 210 13.90 -3.60 -7.34
CA VAL A 210 15.12 -3.04 -7.95
C VAL A 210 15.72 -1.92 -7.12
N ALA A 211 14.90 -1.05 -6.53
CA ALA A 211 15.36 0.06 -5.70
C ALA A 211 15.95 -0.39 -4.35
N LEU A 212 15.43 -1.48 -3.77
CA LEU A 212 15.89 -2.02 -2.49
C LEU A 212 17.07 -2.98 -2.62
N PHE A 213 17.23 -3.62 -3.78
CA PHE A 213 18.25 -4.62 -4.02
C PHE A 213 19.68 -4.18 -3.59
N PRO A 214 20.14 -2.93 -3.88
CA PRO A 214 21.47 -2.48 -3.47
C PRO A 214 21.67 -2.41 -1.94
N LEU A 215 20.61 -2.38 -1.16
CA LEU A 215 20.67 -2.31 0.31
C LEU A 215 20.81 -3.68 0.97
N LEU A 216 20.50 -4.77 0.26
CA LEU A 216 20.51 -6.13 0.80
C LEU A 216 21.87 -6.55 1.39
N PRO A 217 23.00 -6.32 0.72
CA PRO A 217 24.31 -6.73 1.25
C PRO A 217 24.66 -6.07 2.58
N PHE A 218 24.13 -4.88 2.84
CA PHE A 218 24.42 -4.10 4.05
C PHE A 218 23.50 -4.42 5.24
N THR A 219 22.46 -5.23 5.00
CA THR A 219 21.38 -5.47 5.98
C THR A 219 21.08 -6.96 6.17
N VAL A 220 22.07 -7.81 5.92
CA VAL A 220 21.91 -9.27 6.02
C VAL A 220 21.41 -9.66 7.42
N PRO A 221 20.33 -10.45 7.53
CA PRO A 221 19.83 -10.93 8.81
C PRO A 221 20.88 -11.75 9.53
N SER A 222 21.06 -11.50 10.83
CA SER A 222 22.02 -12.23 11.66
C SER A 222 21.57 -13.63 12.05
N VAL A 223 20.27 -13.92 11.90
CA VAL A 223 19.65 -15.20 12.27
C VAL A 223 18.85 -15.75 11.10
N MET A 224 18.98 -17.05 10.84
CA MET A 224 18.15 -17.73 9.84
C MET A 224 16.67 -17.69 10.27
N PRO A 225 15.75 -17.29 9.37
CA PRO A 225 14.33 -17.23 9.69
C PRO A 225 13.76 -18.63 9.92
N SER A 226 12.93 -18.77 10.94
CA SER A 226 12.17 -20.00 11.17
C SER A 226 11.13 -20.23 10.07
N ALA A 227 10.64 -21.46 9.91
CA ALA A 227 9.56 -21.80 8.99
C ALA A 227 8.31 -20.91 9.20
N GLN A 228 8.01 -20.54 10.43
CA GLN A 228 6.91 -19.63 10.76
C GLN A 228 7.13 -18.24 10.14
N VAL A 229 8.33 -17.67 10.25
CA VAL A 229 8.66 -16.36 9.66
C VAL A 229 8.58 -16.42 8.14
N VAL A 230 9.08 -17.50 7.52
CA VAL A 230 8.97 -17.72 6.07
C VAL A 230 7.50 -17.75 5.62
N LEU A 231 6.63 -18.48 6.33
CA LEU A 231 5.20 -18.54 6.03
C LEU A 231 4.54 -17.18 6.19
N VAL A 232 4.91 -16.41 7.20
CA VAL A 232 4.41 -15.03 7.41
C VAL A 232 4.82 -14.10 6.25
N VAL A 233 6.05 -14.20 5.76
CA VAL A 233 6.53 -13.42 4.60
C VAL A 233 5.78 -13.83 3.34
N LEU A 234 5.56 -15.11 3.10
CA LEU A 234 4.77 -15.59 1.97
C LEU A 234 3.32 -15.11 2.05
N ALA A 235 2.70 -15.17 3.23
CA ALA A 235 1.36 -14.64 3.45
C ALA A 235 1.30 -13.13 3.19
N LEU A 236 2.29 -12.38 3.68
CA LEU A 236 2.40 -10.94 3.44
C LEU A 236 2.53 -10.62 1.94
N ALA A 237 3.38 -11.34 1.22
CA ALA A 237 3.62 -11.11 -0.21
C ALA A 237 2.44 -11.56 -1.10
N ILE A 238 1.93 -12.76 -0.86
CA ILE A 238 0.91 -13.35 -1.73
C ILE A 238 -0.49 -12.86 -1.34
N LEU A 239 -0.87 -12.95 -0.05
CA LEU A 239 -2.23 -12.61 0.36
C LEU A 239 -2.41 -11.10 0.52
N SER A 240 -1.55 -10.46 1.32
CA SER A 240 -1.72 -9.02 1.64
C SER A 240 -1.14 -8.09 0.57
N THR A 241 -0.46 -8.60 -0.45
CA THR A 241 0.04 -7.77 -1.55
C THR A 241 -0.52 -8.25 -2.89
N ALA A 242 -0.08 -9.36 -3.47
CA ALA A 242 -0.49 -9.75 -4.81
C ALA A 242 -2.01 -9.97 -4.93
N PHE A 243 -2.60 -10.81 -4.09
CA PHE A 243 -4.02 -11.12 -4.11
C PHE A 243 -4.88 -9.92 -3.68
N ALA A 244 -4.45 -9.18 -2.65
CA ALA A 244 -5.14 -7.97 -2.20
C ALA A 244 -5.24 -6.92 -3.31
N TYR A 245 -4.20 -6.71 -4.12
CA TYR A 245 -4.25 -5.81 -5.27
C TYR A 245 -5.22 -6.31 -6.36
N ILE A 246 -5.31 -7.62 -6.61
CA ILE A 246 -6.29 -8.18 -7.55
C ILE A 246 -7.72 -7.87 -7.08
N LEU A 247 -8.01 -8.08 -5.80
CA LEU A 247 -9.32 -7.73 -5.20
C LEU A 247 -9.60 -6.23 -5.28
N TYR A 248 -8.62 -5.41 -4.94
CA TYR A 248 -8.74 -3.95 -4.98
C TYR A 248 -9.08 -3.44 -6.38
N PHE A 249 -8.40 -3.94 -7.43
CA PHE A 249 -8.71 -3.53 -8.80
C PHE A 249 -10.07 -4.01 -9.26
N ARG A 250 -10.47 -5.21 -8.88
CA ARG A 250 -11.80 -5.72 -9.16
C ARG A 250 -12.87 -4.86 -8.49
N LEU A 251 -12.65 -4.49 -7.23
CA LEU A 251 -13.56 -3.64 -6.49
C LEU A 251 -13.69 -2.24 -7.13
N ILE A 252 -12.56 -1.61 -7.51
CA ILE A 252 -12.57 -0.33 -8.23
C ILE A 252 -13.39 -0.41 -9.52
N GLN A 253 -13.29 -1.51 -10.27
CA GLN A 253 -14.04 -1.69 -11.51
C GLN A 253 -15.55 -1.85 -11.27
N ASN A 254 -15.92 -2.52 -10.18
CA ASN A 254 -17.32 -2.78 -9.86
C ASN A 254 -18.02 -1.55 -9.27
N VAL A 255 -17.38 -0.85 -8.32
CA VAL A 255 -18.02 0.19 -7.51
C VAL A 255 -17.39 1.58 -7.66
N GLY A 256 -16.27 1.69 -8.36
CA GLY A 256 -15.49 2.93 -8.54
C GLY A 256 -14.51 3.19 -7.40
N SER A 257 -13.52 4.05 -7.69
CA SER A 257 -12.41 4.36 -6.76
C SER A 257 -12.81 5.08 -5.47
N THR A 258 -13.99 5.70 -5.44
CA THR A 258 -14.48 6.44 -4.25
C THR A 258 -15.09 5.50 -3.21
N LYS A 259 -15.58 4.33 -3.63
CA LYS A 259 -16.23 3.34 -2.76
C LYS A 259 -15.33 2.12 -2.45
N ALA A 260 -14.27 1.92 -3.22
CA ALA A 260 -13.25 0.90 -3.01
C ALA A 260 -12.13 1.41 -2.07
#